data_651012b9a05862f2aaacef13b740dd7c
#
_entry.id   651012b9a05862f2aaacef13b740dd7c
#
_cell.length_a   1.000
_cell.length_b   1.000
_cell.length_c   1.000
_cell.angle_alpha   90.00
_cell.angle_beta   90.00
_cell.angle_gamma   90.00
#
_symmetry.space_group_name_H-M   'P 1'
#
loop_
_entity.id
_entity.type
_entity.pdbx_description
1 polymer ?
#
loop_
_entity_poly.entity_id
_entity_poly.type
_entity_poly.pdbx_seq_one_letter_code
_entity_poly.pdbx_strand_id
1 'polypeptide(L)'
;DEIKIFLVLSIGFIAFVTEQWHHLPGAFVFALVGMACFMPGMNLATEQDLRKVNLSFLIFLAACMSIGAVAQDLNIPKWISAHMSSLFEGRGAVMAISFSYVLGVIVNFLMTPMAAVGALGSPLAQLAVSLGMDPYTLVYALLYGLDQLLFPYEIGYLLYTFMSGAVTLRHIMGAFAIRMVAFAFFIPLILVPYWKMIGFLK
;
A
#
# COMPACT_ATOMS: atom_id res chain seq x y z
N ASP A 1 16.05 24.43 19.39
CA ASP A 1 14.91 24.08 18.54
C ASP A 1 14.92 22.59 18.13
N GLU A 2 16.07 21.99 17.83
CA GLU A 2 16.18 20.55 17.46
C GLU A 2 15.63 19.63 18.54
N ILE A 3 15.95 19.90 19.83
CA ILE A 3 15.43 19.11 20.96
C ILE A 3 13.91 19.19 21.05
N LYS A 4 13.33 20.37 20.82
CA LYS A 4 11.88 20.57 20.85
C LYS A 4 11.18 19.80 19.72
N ILE A 5 11.76 19.87 18.51
CA ILE A 5 11.26 19.10 17.35
C ILE A 5 11.30 17.61 17.66
N PHE A 6 12.44 17.13 18.17
CA PHE A 6 12.61 15.71 18.51
C PHE A 6 11.59 15.26 19.57
N LEU A 7 11.35 16.08 20.60
CA LEU A 7 10.36 15.79 21.64
C LEU A 7 8.92 15.72 21.06
N VAL A 8 8.54 16.71 20.27
CA VAL A 8 7.20 16.76 19.66
C VAL A 8 6.96 15.57 18.74
N LEU A 9 7.95 15.23 17.89
CA LEU A 9 7.87 14.07 17.00
C LEU A 9 7.86 12.75 17.79
N SER A 10 8.66 12.64 18.85
CA SER A 10 8.69 11.43 19.69
C SER A 10 7.36 11.22 20.41
N ILE A 11 6.77 12.27 20.98
CA ILE A 11 5.45 12.21 21.62
C ILE A 11 4.38 11.83 20.59
N GLY A 12 4.42 12.44 19.40
CA GLY A 12 3.49 12.11 18.32
C GLY A 12 3.63 10.66 17.86
N PHE A 13 4.85 10.16 17.74
CA PHE A 13 5.12 8.77 17.38
C PHE A 13 4.63 7.80 18.46
N ILE A 14 4.90 8.08 19.74
CA ILE A 14 4.38 7.27 20.85
C ILE A 14 2.85 7.27 20.84
N ALA A 15 2.22 8.43 20.69
CA ALA A 15 0.77 8.53 20.60
C ALA A 15 0.23 7.73 19.39
N PHE A 16 0.89 7.76 18.24
CA PHE A 16 0.50 6.97 17.07
C PHE A 16 0.59 5.46 17.33
N VAL A 17 1.68 4.99 17.94
CA VAL A 17 1.87 3.56 18.26
C VAL A 17 0.88 3.08 19.33
N THR A 18 0.45 3.97 20.23
CA THR A 18 -0.51 3.67 21.31
C THR A 18 -1.97 3.92 20.92
N GLU A 19 -2.27 4.07 19.63
CA GLU A 19 -3.62 4.30 19.10
C GLU A 19 -4.66 3.30 19.66
N GLN A 20 -4.27 2.04 19.87
CA GLN A 20 -5.13 1.01 20.44
C GLN A 20 -5.62 1.30 21.87
N TRP A 21 -4.90 2.12 22.63
CA TRP A 21 -5.23 2.42 24.03
C TRP A 21 -6.12 3.66 24.17
N HIS A 22 -5.89 4.67 23.35
CA HIS A 22 -6.64 5.92 23.43
C HIS A 22 -7.66 6.11 22.31
N HIS A 23 -7.72 5.22 21.32
CA HIS A 23 -8.68 5.19 20.22
C HIS A 23 -8.72 6.49 19.36
N LEU A 24 -7.68 7.32 19.42
CA LEU A 24 -7.56 8.50 18.56
C LEU A 24 -6.95 8.08 17.24
N PRO A 25 -7.66 8.24 16.09
CA PRO A 25 -7.11 7.93 14.78
C PRO A 25 -5.79 8.67 14.52
N GLY A 26 -4.82 8.01 13.90
CA GLY A 26 -3.50 8.58 13.63
C GLY A 26 -3.56 9.94 12.92
N ALA A 27 -4.58 10.19 12.10
CA ALA A 27 -4.80 11.49 11.45
C ALA A 27 -4.97 12.63 12.48
N PHE A 28 -5.70 12.40 13.59
CA PHE A 28 -5.85 13.38 14.67
C PHE A 28 -4.54 13.57 15.43
N VAL A 29 -3.78 12.50 15.67
CA VAL A 29 -2.47 12.58 16.31
C VAL A 29 -1.54 13.48 15.49
N PHE A 30 -1.45 13.26 14.18
CA PHE A 30 -0.62 14.09 13.30
C PHE A 30 -1.13 15.54 13.22
N ALA A 31 -2.43 15.76 13.22
CA ALA A 31 -3.01 17.12 13.26
C ALA A 31 -2.64 17.84 14.57
N LEU A 32 -2.70 17.17 15.72
CA LEU A 32 -2.30 17.73 17.00
C LEU A 32 -0.79 18.04 17.05
N VAL A 33 0.06 17.14 16.54
CA VAL A 33 1.50 17.37 16.41
C VAL A 33 1.77 18.59 15.53
N GLY A 34 1.08 18.70 14.39
CA GLY A 34 1.19 19.86 13.49
C GLY A 34 0.79 21.17 14.21
N MET A 35 -0.35 21.17 14.91
CA MET A 35 -0.81 22.34 15.67
C MET A 35 0.16 22.72 16.81
N ALA A 36 0.73 21.74 17.49
CA ALA A 36 1.71 21.98 18.56
C ALA A 36 2.94 22.73 18.06
N CYS A 37 3.38 22.51 16.79
CA CYS A 37 4.49 23.23 16.20
C CYS A 37 4.24 24.74 16.07
N PHE A 38 2.97 25.17 15.96
CA PHE A 38 2.57 26.58 15.86
C PHE A 38 2.20 27.21 17.20
N MET A 39 2.21 26.46 18.31
CA MET A 39 1.86 27.00 19.62
C MET A 39 2.83 28.08 20.10
N PRO A 40 2.33 29.17 20.73
CA PRO A 40 3.18 30.14 21.39
C PRO A 40 4.09 29.47 22.43
N GLY A 41 5.38 29.72 22.35
CA GLY A 41 6.40 29.09 23.21
C GLY A 41 7.12 27.89 22.59
N MET A 42 6.51 27.19 21.67
CA MET A 42 7.19 26.17 20.83
C MET A 42 7.97 26.85 19.70
N ASN A 43 7.33 27.73 18.94
CA ASN A 43 7.92 28.49 17.82
C ASN A 43 8.68 27.63 16.83
N LEU A 44 8.21 26.41 16.56
CA LEU A 44 8.85 25.47 15.66
C LEU A 44 8.44 25.69 14.21
N ALA A 45 7.27 26.23 13.98
CA ALA A 45 6.73 26.56 12.67
C ALA A 45 6.10 27.96 12.69
N THR A 46 6.16 28.63 11.55
CA THR A 46 5.65 29.99 11.35
C THR A 46 4.59 30.02 10.24
N GLU A 47 3.83 31.12 10.13
CA GLU A 47 2.89 31.33 9.02
C GLU A 47 3.59 31.24 7.66
N GLN A 48 4.85 31.65 7.56
CA GLN A 48 5.63 31.55 6.32
C GLN A 48 5.88 30.09 5.91
N ASP A 49 6.00 29.17 6.86
CA ASP A 49 6.20 27.75 6.59
C ASP A 49 4.90 27.12 6.07
N LEU A 50 3.74 27.56 6.56
CA LEU A 50 2.45 27.18 6.01
C LEU A 50 2.29 27.58 4.53
N ARG A 51 2.79 28.77 4.16
CA ARG A 51 2.75 29.27 2.78
C ARG A 51 3.67 28.47 1.83
N LYS A 52 4.66 27.77 2.36
CA LYS A 52 5.56 26.89 1.59
C LYS A 52 4.92 25.52 1.29
N VAL A 53 3.80 25.17 1.95
CA VAL A 53 3.10 23.92 1.70
C VAL A 53 2.55 23.91 0.28
N ASN A 54 2.91 22.91 -0.50
CA ASN A 54 2.41 22.74 -1.85
C ASN A 54 0.97 22.20 -1.83
N LEU A 55 0.01 23.10 -1.81
CA LEU A 55 -1.41 22.75 -1.78
C LEU A 55 -1.83 21.94 -3.02
N SER A 56 -1.26 22.24 -4.17
CA SER A 56 -1.52 21.49 -5.41
C SER A 56 -1.11 20.02 -5.28
N PHE A 57 -0.02 19.76 -4.56
CA PHE A 57 0.41 18.39 -4.25
C PHE A 57 -0.59 17.67 -3.35
N LEU A 58 -1.12 18.33 -2.31
CA LEU A 58 -2.12 17.73 -1.42
C LEU A 58 -3.42 17.41 -2.17
N ILE A 59 -3.87 18.31 -3.05
CA ILE A 59 -5.06 18.09 -3.89
C ILE A 59 -4.82 16.92 -4.84
N PHE A 60 -3.65 16.86 -5.48
CA PHE A 60 -3.28 15.74 -6.35
C PHE A 60 -3.28 14.41 -5.60
N LEU A 61 -2.69 14.37 -4.40
CA LEU A 61 -2.68 13.18 -3.56
C LEU A 61 -4.09 12.73 -3.19
N ALA A 62 -4.95 13.66 -2.77
CA ALA A 62 -6.35 13.38 -2.47
C ALA A 62 -7.11 12.84 -3.70
N ALA A 63 -6.87 13.42 -4.88
CA ALA A 63 -7.47 12.94 -6.13
C ALA A 63 -7.02 11.51 -6.46
N CYS A 64 -5.73 11.20 -6.34
CA CYS A 64 -5.22 9.83 -6.52
C CYS A 64 -5.86 8.83 -5.56
N MET A 65 -6.01 9.19 -4.28
CA MET A 65 -6.66 8.32 -3.29
C MET A 65 -8.16 8.13 -3.55
N SER A 66 -8.83 9.11 -4.15
CA SER A 66 -10.26 9.02 -4.47
C SER A 66 -10.56 8.00 -5.58
N ILE A 67 -9.58 7.66 -6.43
CA ILE A 67 -9.74 6.64 -7.48
C ILE A 67 -10.16 5.29 -6.88
N GLY A 68 -9.53 4.90 -5.77
CA GLY A 68 -9.88 3.66 -5.06
C GLY A 68 -11.32 3.65 -4.52
N ALA A 69 -11.78 4.78 -3.99
CA ALA A 69 -13.16 4.93 -3.50
C ALA A 69 -14.17 4.82 -4.66
N VAL A 70 -13.91 5.50 -5.76
CA VAL A 70 -14.74 5.42 -6.98
C VAL A 70 -14.79 4.00 -7.54
N ALA A 71 -13.65 3.29 -7.56
CA ALA A 71 -13.60 1.91 -8.00
C ALA A 71 -14.47 0.99 -7.13
N GLN A 72 -14.53 1.23 -5.82
CA GLN A 72 -15.40 0.51 -4.89
C GLN A 72 -16.89 0.81 -5.16
N ASP A 73 -17.25 2.08 -5.32
CA ASP A 73 -18.62 2.51 -5.61
C ASP A 73 -19.14 1.92 -6.94
N LEU A 74 -18.26 1.81 -7.93
CA LEU A 74 -18.56 1.17 -9.22
C LEU A 74 -18.55 -0.36 -9.15
N ASN A 75 -18.36 -0.96 -7.98
CA ASN A 75 -18.30 -2.41 -7.78
C ASN A 75 -17.25 -3.12 -8.66
N ILE A 76 -16.20 -2.42 -9.10
CA ILE A 76 -15.10 -3.01 -9.89
C ILE A 76 -14.49 -4.24 -9.19
N PRO A 77 -14.26 -4.23 -7.86
CA PRO A 77 -13.74 -5.40 -7.16
C PRO A 77 -14.62 -6.63 -7.27
N LYS A 78 -15.96 -6.46 -7.19
CA LYS A 78 -16.93 -7.57 -7.36
C LYS A 78 -16.92 -8.10 -8.78
N TRP A 79 -16.79 -7.21 -9.76
CA TRP A 79 -16.69 -7.61 -11.16
C TRP A 79 -15.39 -8.42 -11.41
N ILE A 80 -14.26 -7.96 -10.87
CA ILE A 80 -12.97 -8.67 -10.94
C ILE A 80 -13.13 -10.05 -10.29
N SER A 81 -13.65 -10.15 -9.06
CA SER A 81 -13.78 -11.41 -8.34
C SER A 81 -14.70 -12.41 -9.06
N ALA A 82 -15.78 -11.94 -9.69
CA ALA A 82 -16.70 -12.80 -10.45
C ALA A 82 -16.03 -13.42 -11.70
N HIS A 83 -15.10 -12.70 -12.33
CA HIS A 83 -14.39 -13.19 -13.51
C HIS A 83 -13.12 -13.97 -13.17
N MET A 84 -12.65 -13.88 -11.93
CA MET A 84 -11.44 -14.56 -11.49
C MET A 84 -11.61 -16.06 -11.33
N SER A 85 -12.76 -16.54 -10.85
CA SER A 85 -13.00 -17.97 -10.61
C SER A 85 -12.67 -18.80 -11.85
N SER A 86 -13.10 -18.36 -13.03
CA SER A 86 -12.83 -19.06 -14.29
C SER A 86 -11.34 -19.07 -14.69
N LEU A 87 -10.58 -18.10 -14.23
CA LEU A 87 -9.13 -18.03 -14.51
C LEU A 87 -8.31 -18.99 -13.64
N PHE A 88 -8.87 -19.42 -12.51
CA PHE A 88 -8.18 -20.27 -11.53
C PHE A 88 -8.63 -21.74 -11.60
N GLU A 89 -9.82 -22.01 -12.14
CA GLU A 89 -10.35 -23.38 -12.26
C GLU A 89 -9.44 -24.31 -13.07
N GLY A 90 -9.15 -25.48 -12.51
CA GLY A 90 -8.33 -26.50 -13.16
C GLY A 90 -6.81 -26.23 -13.22
N ARG A 91 -6.32 -25.16 -12.59
CA ARG A 91 -4.90 -24.80 -12.59
C ARG A 91 -4.26 -25.15 -11.24
N GLY A 92 -3.01 -25.65 -11.30
CA GLY A 92 -2.27 -26.02 -10.09
C GLY A 92 -1.98 -24.81 -9.17
N ALA A 93 -1.70 -25.08 -7.88
CA ALA A 93 -1.48 -24.07 -6.84
C ALA A 93 -0.44 -23.00 -7.25
N VAL A 94 0.68 -23.41 -7.89
CA VAL A 94 1.73 -22.48 -8.33
C VAL A 94 1.19 -21.45 -9.33
N MET A 95 0.35 -21.92 -10.26
CA MET A 95 -0.27 -21.06 -11.26
C MET A 95 -1.25 -20.07 -10.61
N ALA A 96 -2.08 -20.56 -9.68
CA ALA A 96 -3.02 -19.72 -8.94
C ALA A 96 -2.31 -18.62 -8.13
N ILE A 97 -1.21 -18.96 -7.46
CA ILE A 97 -0.37 -18.00 -6.71
C ILE A 97 0.23 -16.96 -7.66
N SER A 98 0.79 -17.39 -8.79
CA SER A 98 1.40 -16.49 -9.78
C SER A 98 0.34 -15.56 -10.40
N PHE A 99 -0.87 -16.04 -10.69
CA PHE A 99 -1.96 -15.19 -11.16
C PHE A 99 -2.42 -14.19 -10.10
N SER A 100 -2.51 -14.61 -8.84
CA SER A 100 -2.88 -13.68 -7.75
C SER A 100 -1.85 -12.56 -7.59
N TYR A 101 -0.55 -12.88 -7.75
CA TYR A 101 0.51 -11.87 -7.79
C TYR A 101 0.33 -10.89 -8.97
N VAL A 102 0.17 -11.40 -10.19
CA VAL A 102 -0.04 -10.56 -11.39
C VAL A 102 -1.29 -9.69 -11.25
N LEU A 103 -2.37 -10.27 -10.70
CA LEU A 103 -3.57 -9.51 -10.38
C LEU A 103 -3.28 -8.36 -9.43
N GLY A 104 -2.50 -8.60 -8.37
CA GLY A 104 -2.08 -7.56 -7.43
C GLY A 104 -1.34 -6.43 -8.13
N VAL A 105 -0.39 -6.76 -9.03
CA VAL A 105 0.33 -5.76 -9.83
C VAL A 105 -0.65 -4.92 -10.67
N ILE A 106 -1.57 -5.56 -11.38
CA ILE A 106 -2.53 -4.85 -12.24
C ILE A 106 -3.46 -3.96 -11.42
N VAL A 107 -3.99 -4.49 -10.32
CA VAL A 107 -4.94 -3.79 -9.47
C VAL A 107 -4.29 -2.60 -8.76
N ASN A 108 -2.99 -2.69 -8.44
CA ASN A 108 -2.24 -1.57 -7.84
C ASN A 108 -2.24 -0.31 -8.70
N PHE A 109 -2.32 -0.44 -10.02
CA PHE A 109 -2.45 0.73 -10.92
C PHE A 109 -3.84 1.38 -10.89
N LEU A 110 -4.86 0.64 -10.44
CA LEU A 110 -6.26 1.06 -10.50
C LEU A 110 -6.77 1.57 -9.15
N MET A 111 -6.25 1.06 -8.04
CA MET A 111 -6.71 1.39 -6.69
C MET A 111 -5.61 1.25 -5.65
N THR A 112 -5.80 1.86 -4.49
CA THR A 112 -4.83 1.75 -3.39
C THR A 112 -4.74 0.31 -2.87
N PRO A 113 -3.57 -0.12 -2.36
CA PRO A 113 -3.40 -1.47 -1.80
C PRO A 113 -4.44 -1.82 -0.73
N MET A 114 -4.80 -0.87 0.14
CA MET A 114 -5.82 -1.11 1.18
C MET A 114 -7.20 -1.36 0.59
N ALA A 115 -7.60 -0.60 -0.44
CA ALA A 115 -8.85 -0.81 -1.14
C ALA A 115 -8.87 -2.17 -1.86
N ALA A 116 -7.77 -2.54 -2.50
CA ALA A 116 -7.63 -3.82 -3.19
C ALA A 116 -7.75 -5.02 -2.24
N VAL A 117 -7.08 -4.97 -1.10
CA VAL A 117 -7.16 -6.02 -0.07
C VAL A 117 -8.57 -6.13 0.52
N GLY A 118 -9.19 -4.99 0.83
CA GLY A 118 -10.57 -4.96 1.34
C GLY A 118 -11.58 -5.56 0.35
N ALA A 119 -11.34 -5.38 -0.93
CA ALA A 119 -12.25 -5.84 -1.98
C ALA A 119 -11.99 -7.29 -2.43
N LEU A 120 -10.73 -7.68 -2.60
CA LEU A 120 -10.32 -8.96 -3.19
C LEU A 120 -9.86 -9.99 -2.15
N GLY A 121 -9.53 -9.56 -0.93
CA GLY A 121 -9.00 -10.44 0.10
C GLY A 121 -9.96 -11.60 0.44
N SER A 122 -11.22 -11.30 0.73
CA SER A 122 -12.20 -12.35 1.05
C SER A 122 -12.50 -13.28 -0.13
N PRO A 123 -12.76 -12.80 -1.36
CA PRO A 123 -12.90 -13.67 -2.53
C PRO A 123 -11.69 -14.57 -2.78
N LEU A 124 -10.47 -14.05 -2.67
CA LEU A 124 -9.26 -14.84 -2.86
C LEU A 124 -9.04 -15.87 -1.75
N ALA A 125 -9.36 -15.53 -0.50
CA ALA A 125 -9.31 -16.50 0.60
C ALA A 125 -10.28 -17.66 0.37
N GLN A 126 -11.51 -17.40 -0.07
CA GLN A 126 -12.50 -18.42 -0.41
C GLN A 126 -12.04 -19.29 -1.59
N LEU A 127 -11.44 -18.66 -2.60
CA LEU A 127 -10.88 -19.38 -3.75
C LEU A 127 -9.70 -20.27 -3.32
N ALA A 128 -8.80 -19.80 -2.45
CA ALA A 128 -7.71 -20.61 -1.92
C ALA A 128 -8.24 -21.88 -1.23
N VAL A 129 -9.28 -21.74 -0.39
CA VAL A 129 -9.94 -22.88 0.27
C VAL A 129 -10.54 -23.85 -0.74
N SER A 130 -11.21 -23.36 -1.78
CA SER A 130 -11.80 -24.20 -2.83
C SER A 130 -10.73 -24.99 -3.63
N LEU A 131 -9.52 -24.47 -3.70
CA LEU A 131 -8.36 -25.13 -4.32
C LEU A 131 -7.58 -26.02 -3.35
N GLY A 132 -8.06 -26.20 -2.10
CA GLY A 132 -7.42 -27.01 -1.07
C GLY A 132 -6.17 -26.36 -0.45
N MET A 133 -6.00 -25.04 -0.62
CA MET A 133 -4.90 -24.27 -0.04
C MET A 133 -5.32 -23.54 1.24
N ASP A 134 -4.33 -23.09 2.02
CA ASP A 134 -4.58 -22.16 3.11
C ASP A 134 -5.23 -20.87 2.59
N PRO A 135 -6.27 -20.32 3.29
CA PRO A 135 -7.00 -19.13 2.82
C PRO A 135 -6.11 -17.91 2.60
N TYR A 136 -5.00 -17.80 3.33
CA TYR A 136 -4.09 -16.66 3.19
C TYR A 136 -3.11 -16.77 2.02
N THR A 137 -2.96 -17.93 1.40
CA THR A 137 -1.98 -18.17 0.33
C THR A 137 -2.15 -17.20 -0.85
N LEU A 138 -3.37 -17.11 -1.39
CA LEU A 138 -3.64 -16.21 -2.52
C LEU A 138 -3.69 -14.74 -2.08
N VAL A 139 -4.10 -14.46 -0.85
CA VAL A 139 -4.10 -13.10 -0.29
C VAL A 139 -2.68 -12.58 -0.12
N TYR A 140 -1.74 -13.39 0.37
CA TYR A 140 -0.33 -12.99 0.44
C TYR A 140 0.27 -12.78 -0.94
N ALA A 141 -0.06 -13.63 -1.90
CA ALA A 141 0.40 -13.44 -3.29
C ALA A 141 -0.13 -12.13 -3.88
N LEU A 142 -1.40 -11.78 -3.63
CA LEU A 142 -1.98 -10.48 -3.97
C LEU A 142 -1.18 -9.34 -3.32
N LEU A 143 -0.91 -9.42 -2.01
CA LEU A 143 -0.15 -8.41 -1.27
C LEU A 143 1.25 -8.18 -1.87
N TYR A 144 1.97 -9.25 -2.23
CA TYR A 144 3.24 -9.11 -2.93
C TYR A 144 3.10 -8.41 -4.29
N GLY A 145 1.99 -8.62 -4.99
CA GLY A 145 1.68 -7.90 -6.23
C GLY A 145 1.37 -6.43 -5.99
N LEU A 146 0.57 -6.12 -4.98
CA LEU A 146 0.20 -4.75 -4.60
C LEU A 146 1.39 -3.92 -4.08
N ASP A 147 2.45 -4.58 -3.61
CA ASP A 147 3.70 -3.91 -3.22
C ASP A 147 4.62 -3.58 -4.41
N GLN A 148 4.26 -3.99 -5.62
CA GLN A 148 5.04 -3.68 -6.83
C GLN A 148 4.67 -2.31 -7.37
N LEU A 149 5.44 -1.31 -6.95
CA LEU A 149 5.31 0.07 -7.41
C LEU A 149 6.05 0.24 -8.73
N LEU A 150 5.54 1.07 -9.63
CA LEU A 150 6.19 1.46 -10.86
C LEU A 150 6.21 2.99 -11.02
N PHE A 151 5.11 3.64 -10.67
CA PHE A 151 4.97 5.08 -10.84
C PHE A 151 4.99 5.82 -9.51
N PRO A 152 5.52 7.05 -9.48
CA PRO A 152 5.58 7.84 -8.24
C PRO A 152 4.24 8.13 -7.60
N TYR A 153 3.14 8.18 -8.38
CA TYR A 153 1.81 8.53 -7.87
C TYR A 153 1.14 7.40 -7.06
N GLU A 154 1.62 6.17 -7.20
CA GLU A 154 1.01 5.01 -6.53
C GLU A 154 1.11 5.10 -5.01
N ILE A 155 2.13 5.80 -4.50
CA ILE A 155 2.32 5.97 -3.06
C ILE A 155 2.88 7.37 -2.73
N GLY A 156 2.30 8.00 -1.70
CA GLY A 156 2.56 9.41 -1.38
C GLY A 156 4.02 9.74 -1.10
N TYR A 157 4.76 8.88 -0.39
CA TYR A 157 6.17 9.16 -0.09
C TYR A 157 7.06 9.10 -1.34
N LEU A 158 6.76 8.24 -2.29
CA LEU A 158 7.50 8.13 -3.54
C LEU A 158 7.25 9.36 -4.43
N LEU A 159 5.99 9.81 -4.46
CA LEU A 159 5.62 11.04 -5.15
C LEU A 159 6.32 12.26 -4.54
N TYR A 160 6.37 12.35 -3.20
CA TYR A 160 7.11 13.41 -2.51
C TYR A 160 8.60 13.40 -2.87
N THR A 161 9.24 12.23 -2.85
CA THR A 161 10.65 12.07 -3.24
C THR A 161 10.91 12.48 -4.68
N PHE A 162 10.01 12.12 -5.59
CA PHE A 162 10.09 12.56 -6.99
C PHE A 162 9.94 14.09 -7.12
N MET A 163 8.96 14.67 -6.45
CA MET A 163 8.70 16.13 -6.51
C MET A 163 9.79 16.96 -5.84
N SER A 164 10.54 16.41 -4.89
CA SER A 164 11.71 17.07 -4.30
C SER A 164 12.88 17.23 -5.29
N GLY A 165 12.82 16.59 -6.45
CA GLY A 165 13.87 16.60 -7.46
C GLY A 165 15.11 15.75 -7.11
N ALA A 166 15.05 15.02 -6.00
CA ALA A 166 16.16 14.17 -5.55
C ALA A 166 16.41 12.97 -6.49
N VAL A 167 15.35 12.49 -7.16
CA VAL A 167 15.41 11.32 -8.05
C VAL A 167 14.64 11.59 -9.34
N THR A 168 15.18 11.15 -10.48
CA THR A 168 14.50 11.28 -11.76
C THR A 168 13.50 10.14 -11.98
N LEU A 169 12.44 10.41 -12.74
CA LEU A 169 11.41 9.42 -13.08
C LEU A 169 12.02 8.14 -13.68
N ARG A 170 13.00 8.29 -14.56
CA ARG A 170 13.67 7.17 -15.21
C ARG A 170 14.36 6.23 -14.20
N HIS A 171 15.01 6.78 -13.17
CA HIS A 171 15.67 5.98 -12.14
C HIS A 171 14.65 5.26 -11.26
N ILE A 172 13.57 5.93 -10.87
CA ILE A 172 12.49 5.33 -10.09
C ILE A 172 11.88 4.16 -10.86
N MET A 173 11.39 4.41 -12.09
CA MET A 173 10.76 3.39 -12.91
C MET A 173 11.72 2.24 -13.22
N GLY A 174 12.98 2.52 -13.53
CA GLY A 174 13.98 1.49 -13.81
C GLY A 174 14.23 0.56 -12.61
N ALA A 175 14.45 1.12 -11.43
CA ALA A 175 14.67 0.35 -10.21
C ALA A 175 13.46 -0.52 -9.85
N PHE A 176 12.26 0.06 -9.89
CA PHE A 176 11.03 -0.66 -9.55
C PHE A 176 10.63 -1.68 -10.62
N ALA A 177 10.87 -1.41 -11.91
CA ALA A 177 10.65 -2.41 -12.96
C ALA A 177 11.56 -3.64 -12.78
N ILE A 178 12.84 -3.44 -12.45
CA ILE A 178 13.75 -4.54 -12.13
C ILE A 178 13.24 -5.33 -10.92
N ARG A 179 12.81 -4.64 -9.86
CA ARG A 179 12.23 -5.26 -8.68
C ARG A 179 11.00 -6.09 -9.05
N MET A 180 10.06 -5.54 -9.81
CA MET A 180 8.83 -6.22 -10.22
C MET A 180 9.13 -7.51 -11.01
N VAL A 181 10.07 -7.46 -11.95
CA VAL A 181 10.52 -8.63 -12.72
C VAL A 181 11.19 -9.65 -11.79
N ALA A 182 12.06 -9.21 -10.89
CA ALA A 182 12.72 -10.09 -9.92
C ALA A 182 11.70 -10.81 -9.03
N PHE A 183 10.65 -10.13 -8.56
CA PHE A 183 9.58 -10.73 -7.76
C PHE A 183 8.71 -11.70 -8.55
N ALA A 184 8.48 -11.47 -9.84
CA ALA A 184 7.77 -12.40 -10.71
C ALA A 184 8.46 -13.76 -10.80
N PHE A 185 9.80 -13.80 -10.71
CA PHE A 185 10.58 -15.05 -10.62
C PHE A 185 10.74 -15.55 -9.18
N PHE A 186 10.91 -14.65 -8.22
CA PHE A 186 11.06 -14.99 -6.81
C PHE A 186 9.88 -15.78 -6.26
N ILE A 187 8.65 -15.39 -6.61
CA ILE A 187 7.44 -16.03 -6.11
C ILE A 187 7.38 -17.50 -6.49
N PRO A 188 7.40 -17.92 -7.77
CA PRO A 188 7.31 -19.32 -8.12
C PRO A 188 8.56 -20.12 -7.77
N LEU A 189 9.76 -19.54 -7.80
CA LEU A 189 11.02 -20.26 -7.64
C LEU A 189 11.49 -20.37 -6.18
N ILE A 190 11.15 -19.42 -5.33
CA ILE A 190 11.64 -19.36 -3.96
C ILE A 190 10.47 -19.40 -2.96
N LEU A 191 9.50 -18.51 -3.10
CA LEU A 191 8.42 -18.36 -2.13
C LEU A 191 7.51 -19.59 -2.09
N VAL A 192 7.10 -20.12 -3.24
CA VAL A 192 6.22 -21.29 -3.32
C VAL A 192 6.91 -22.55 -2.77
N PRO A 193 8.16 -22.89 -3.11
CA PRO A 193 8.89 -23.98 -2.48
C PRO A 193 9.04 -23.79 -0.97
N TYR A 194 9.34 -22.58 -0.50
CA TYR A 194 9.43 -22.28 0.92
C TYR A 194 8.09 -22.51 1.64
N TRP A 195 6.97 -22.07 1.06
CA TRP A 195 5.64 -22.30 1.62
C TRP A 195 5.27 -23.77 1.69
N LYS A 196 5.72 -24.59 0.72
CA LYS A 196 5.58 -26.05 0.79
C LYS A 196 6.40 -26.64 1.92
N MET A 197 7.62 -26.17 2.10
CA MET A 197 8.54 -26.68 3.14
C MET A 197 8.01 -26.41 4.56
N ILE A 198 7.38 -25.27 4.81
CA ILE A 198 6.81 -24.92 6.12
C ILE A 198 5.37 -25.44 6.32
N GLY A 199 4.81 -26.17 5.33
CA GLY A 199 3.44 -26.72 5.42
C GLY A 199 2.32 -25.69 5.16
N PHE A 200 2.64 -24.50 4.70
CA PHE A 200 1.66 -23.46 4.34
C PHE A 200 0.94 -23.77 3.02
N LEU A 201 1.60 -24.47 2.11
CA LEU A 201 1.04 -25.10 0.92
C LEU A 201 1.05 -26.61 1.11
N LYS A 202 -0.13 -27.22 1.14
CA LYS A 202 -0.29 -28.67 1.13
C LYS A 202 -0.12 -29.25 -0.25
#